data_8f610420e39e1b1a1627b5cf595dacd1
#
_entry.id   8f610420e39e1b1a1627b5cf595dacd1
#
_cell.length_a   1.000
_cell.length_b   1.000
_cell.length_c   1.000
_cell.angle_alpha   90.00
_cell.angle_beta   90.00
_cell.angle_gamma   90.00
#
_symmetry.space_group_name_H-M   'P 1'
#
loop_
_entity.id
_entity.type
_entity.pdbx_description
1 polymer ?
#
loop_
_entity_poly.entity_id
_entity_poly.type
_entity_poly.pdbx_seq_one_letter_code
_entity_poly.pdbx_strand_id
1 'polypeptide(L)'
;MKRAGGMTPVWVADEVDVKKGFSPKTVNLSALADQPEMLKAKCDSLQADMLLWRTGYRNDPTAFDGSVKSLLTIYQRHAESPFKKLKPASRRTYVGFLSKVEGHIGARRVDAISGVDIIRYHRLWSNGGANLATAAMCRSILESALSFGVMCRFDGCAELLMMLREAKKSLPRSSPRTAVISADQVVAARAAARAAGRQSSALTYAFAFETTLRLWDVIGQWYPLNEGGLSAVLDPATGEKWFGLRWEDIDEHMVLRYTPSKTNETTGKRIIYPLSKAPMVLEEINRVPLEKRVGPIVVCEDSGIPYRPKNFAYRWRLDRKKAGIPGTMWARDLRASGITEGRAGNASLEDTSKVAGHSGTQTTGRVYDRAVFEAADRFADARIKGREQSGNGSGNGR
;
A
#
# COMPACT_ATOMS: atom_id res chain seq x y z
N MET A 1 -16.53 -38.73 7.90
CA MET A 1 -16.98 -38.26 9.24
C MET A 1 -18.45 -37.81 9.12
N LYS A 2 -19.35 -38.34 9.96
CA LYS A 2 -20.72 -37.83 10.07
C LYS A 2 -20.72 -36.56 10.92
N ARG A 3 -21.11 -35.45 10.35
CA ARG A 3 -21.47 -34.21 11.07
C ARG A 3 -22.97 -33.97 10.86
N ALA A 4 -23.61 -33.16 11.68
CA ALA A 4 -25.04 -32.87 11.70
C ALA A 4 -25.68 -32.36 10.37
N GLY A 5 -24.97 -32.40 9.25
CA GLY A 5 -25.41 -31.95 7.92
C GLY A 5 -25.07 -32.88 6.76
N GLY A 6 -24.66 -34.13 7.01
CA GLY A 6 -24.34 -35.07 5.93
C GLY A 6 -22.94 -35.65 5.94
N MET A 7 -22.62 -36.54 4.97
CA MET A 7 -21.28 -37.09 4.80
C MET A 7 -20.37 -36.12 4.05
N THR A 8 -19.31 -35.64 4.71
CA THR A 8 -18.30 -34.79 4.08
C THR A 8 -17.14 -35.68 3.60
N PRO A 9 -16.77 -35.68 2.30
CA PRO A 9 -15.62 -36.42 1.81
C PRO A 9 -14.32 -35.83 2.37
N VAL A 10 -13.49 -36.70 2.91
CA VAL A 10 -12.17 -36.34 3.49
C VAL A 10 -11.18 -37.41 3.06
N TRP A 11 -10.08 -37.03 2.45
CA TRP A 11 -8.94 -37.93 2.26
C TRP A 11 -8.12 -37.99 3.54
N VAL A 12 -7.65 -39.18 3.91
CA VAL A 12 -6.86 -39.41 5.11
C VAL A 12 -5.60 -40.18 4.72
N ALA A 13 -4.44 -39.68 5.11
CA ALA A 13 -3.16 -40.35 4.92
C ALA A 13 -3.02 -41.56 5.81
N ASP A 14 -2.17 -42.52 5.40
CA ASP A 14 -1.78 -43.68 6.18
C ASP A 14 -1.16 -43.24 7.52
N GLU A 15 -1.59 -43.87 8.62
CA GLU A 15 -1.15 -43.47 9.96
C GLU A 15 0.36 -43.76 10.20
N VAL A 16 0.91 -44.79 9.58
CA VAL A 16 2.35 -45.13 9.67
C VAL A 16 3.17 -44.05 8.99
N ASP A 17 2.71 -43.55 7.82
CA ASP A 17 3.42 -42.51 7.10
C ASP A 17 3.32 -41.15 7.83
N VAL A 18 2.19 -40.86 8.44
CA VAL A 18 2.02 -39.67 9.28
C VAL A 18 2.95 -39.69 10.48
N LYS A 19 3.09 -40.86 11.17
CA LYS A 19 4.04 -41.04 12.27
C LYS A 19 5.49 -40.89 11.83
N LYS A 20 5.80 -41.22 10.58
CA LYS A 20 7.12 -41.01 9.94
C LYS A 20 7.33 -39.57 9.40
N GLY A 21 6.35 -38.70 9.53
CA GLY A 21 6.45 -37.29 9.15
C GLY A 21 5.77 -36.91 7.84
N PHE A 22 4.93 -37.77 7.26
CA PHE A 22 4.12 -37.39 6.08
C PHE A 22 3.06 -36.34 6.42
N SER A 23 2.89 -35.38 5.55
CA SER A 23 1.86 -34.30 5.65
C SER A 23 1.33 -33.98 4.24
N PRO A 24 0.02 -33.69 4.11
CA PRO A 24 -0.99 -33.49 5.16
C PRO A 24 -1.60 -34.79 5.69
N LYS A 25 -1.95 -34.81 6.98
CA LYS A 25 -2.65 -35.96 7.60
C LYS A 25 -4.07 -36.15 7.03
N THR A 26 -4.78 -35.06 6.81
CA THR A 26 -6.16 -35.06 6.28
C THR A 26 -6.38 -33.91 5.33
N VAL A 27 -7.15 -34.12 4.25
CA VAL A 27 -7.55 -33.08 3.32
C VAL A 27 -9.08 -33.10 3.21
N ASN A 28 -9.71 -31.94 3.48
CA ASN A 28 -11.16 -31.79 3.32
C ASN A 28 -11.47 -31.60 1.83
N LEU A 29 -12.35 -32.44 1.29
CA LEU A 29 -12.75 -32.44 -0.12
C LEU A 29 -14.23 -32.07 -0.31
N SER A 30 -14.84 -31.42 0.68
CA SER A 30 -16.27 -31.03 0.63
C SER A 30 -16.63 -30.17 -0.58
N ALA A 31 -15.68 -29.35 -1.06
CA ALA A 31 -15.88 -28.53 -2.26
C ALA A 31 -16.04 -29.33 -3.56
N LEU A 32 -15.69 -30.63 -3.54
CA LEU A 32 -15.79 -31.55 -4.67
C LEU A 32 -16.86 -32.62 -4.46
N ALA A 33 -17.70 -32.51 -3.42
CA ALA A 33 -18.70 -33.54 -3.04
C ALA A 33 -19.67 -33.86 -4.17
N ASP A 34 -20.06 -32.84 -4.96
CA ASP A 34 -21.00 -32.94 -6.06
C ASP A 34 -20.34 -33.25 -7.42
N GLN A 35 -19.00 -33.50 -7.44
CA GLN A 35 -18.19 -33.73 -8.64
C GLN A 35 -17.39 -35.04 -8.51
N PRO A 36 -18.01 -36.22 -8.70
CA PRO A 36 -17.38 -37.51 -8.37
C PRO A 36 -16.09 -37.78 -9.15
N GLU A 37 -16.01 -37.40 -10.41
CA GLU A 37 -14.80 -37.57 -11.23
C GLU A 37 -13.64 -36.71 -10.72
N MET A 38 -13.90 -35.45 -10.37
CA MET A 38 -12.89 -34.56 -9.81
C MET A 38 -12.48 -34.96 -8.40
N LEU A 39 -13.44 -35.47 -7.61
CA LEU A 39 -13.17 -36.01 -6.28
C LEU A 39 -12.22 -37.21 -6.36
N LYS A 40 -12.50 -38.15 -7.28
CA LYS A 40 -11.66 -39.33 -7.54
C LYS A 40 -10.26 -38.90 -7.99
N ALA A 41 -10.16 -38.06 -9.01
CA ALA A 41 -8.87 -37.56 -9.52
C ALA A 41 -8.03 -36.89 -8.41
N LYS A 42 -8.69 -36.14 -7.51
CA LYS A 42 -7.99 -35.49 -6.37
C LYS A 42 -7.53 -36.51 -5.34
N CYS A 43 -8.33 -37.54 -5.04
CA CYS A 43 -7.93 -38.63 -4.15
C CYS A 43 -6.74 -39.41 -4.73
N ASP A 44 -6.78 -39.73 -6.01
CA ASP A 44 -5.71 -40.45 -6.71
C ASP A 44 -4.41 -39.65 -6.69
N SER A 45 -4.48 -38.33 -6.91
CA SER A 45 -3.33 -37.43 -6.80
C SER A 45 -2.73 -37.42 -5.38
N LEU A 46 -3.55 -37.32 -4.35
CA LEU A 46 -3.07 -37.34 -2.96
C LEU A 46 -2.47 -38.69 -2.56
N GLN A 47 -3.02 -39.78 -3.08
CA GLN A 47 -2.50 -41.13 -2.89
C GLN A 47 -1.13 -41.30 -3.58
N ALA A 48 -1.00 -40.79 -4.81
CA ALA A 48 0.26 -40.80 -5.55
C ALA A 48 1.34 -39.99 -4.82
N ASP A 49 1.02 -38.84 -4.28
CA ASP A 49 1.95 -38.01 -3.50
C ASP A 49 2.45 -38.76 -2.25
N MET A 50 1.56 -39.50 -1.56
CA MET A 50 1.94 -40.30 -0.39
C MET A 50 2.85 -41.48 -0.78
N LEU A 51 2.55 -42.15 -1.91
CA LEU A 51 3.39 -43.26 -2.40
C LEU A 51 4.78 -42.76 -2.83
N LEU A 52 4.86 -41.66 -3.53
CA LEU A 52 6.14 -41.02 -3.87
C LEU A 52 6.94 -40.66 -2.62
N TRP A 53 6.27 -40.15 -1.58
CA TRP A 53 6.94 -39.87 -0.31
C TRP A 53 7.54 -41.10 0.33
N ARG A 54 6.90 -42.31 0.23
CA ARG A 54 7.42 -43.58 0.69
C ARG A 54 8.73 -43.99 0.00
N THR A 55 8.91 -43.64 -1.27
CA THR A 55 10.14 -43.92 -2.02
C THR A 55 11.32 -42.98 -1.67
N GLY A 56 11.15 -42.13 -0.67
CA GLY A 56 12.16 -41.15 -0.29
C GLY A 56 12.08 -39.84 -1.06
N TYR A 57 11.19 -39.75 -2.07
CA TYR A 57 10.90 -38.48 -2.75
C TYR A 57 10.32 -37.53 -1.73
N ARG A 58 11.03 -36.46 -1.46
CA ARG A 58 10.52 -35.35 -0.65
C ARG A 58 10.14 -34.27 -1.64
N ASN A 59 8.85 -33.96 -1.66
CA ASN A 59 8.39 -32.77 -2.40
C ASN A 59 9.02 -31.57 -1.69
N ASP A 60 10.20 -31.15 -2.15
CA ASP A 60 10.82 -29.94 -1.63
C ASP A 60 9.93 -28.77 -2.05
N PRO A 61 9.22 -28.13 -1.12
CA PRO A 61 8.36 -26.99 -1.45
C PRO A 61 9.14 -25.80 -1.98
N THR A 62 10.48 -25.94 -2.01
CA THR A 62 11.40 -24.97 -2.64
C THR A 62 11.93 -25.45 -4.00
N ALA A 63 11.59 -26.67 -4.45
CA ALA A 63 11.93 -27.13 -5.79
C ALA A 63 11.00 -26.51 -6.84
N PHE A 64 11.59 -25.96 -7.88
CA PHE A 64 10.82 -25.41 -9.01
C PHE A 64 10.35 -26.57 -9.92
N ASP A 65 9.03 -26.73 -10.05
CA ASP A 65 8.39 -27.77 -10.86
C ASP A 65 7.90 -27.26 -12.23
N GLY A 66 8.22 -26.01 -12.57
CA GLY A 66 7.77 -25.33 -13.78
C GLY A 66 6.45 -24.61 -13.64
N SER A 67 5.70 -24.77 -12.53
CA SER A 67 4.42 -24.09 -12.32
C SER A 67 4.60 -22.68 -11.74
N VAL A 68 3.63 -21.81 -12.03
CA VAL A 68 3.55 -20.49 -11.39
C VAL A 68 3.45 -20.60 -9.87
N LYS A 69 2.73 -21.60 -9.36
CA LYS A 69 2.59 -21.84 -7.91
C LYS A 69 3.94 -22.11 -7.26
N SER A 70 4.77 -22.99 -7.82
CA SER A 70 6.11 -23.26 -7.26
C SER A 70 7.00 -22.02 -7.31
N LEU A 71 6.97 -21.26 -8.42
CA LEU A 71 7.68 -19.99 -8.54
C LEU A 71 7.27 -19.02 -7.41
N LEU A 72 5.97 -18.80 -7.20
CA LEU A 72 5.47 -17.89 -6.16
C LEU A 72 5.81 -18.38 -4.76
N THR A 73 5.81 -19.69 -4.52
CA THR A 73 6.19 -20.30 -3.24
C THR A 73 7.68 -20.08 -2.96
N ILE A 74 8.54 -20.33 -3.95
CA ILE A 74 9.99 -20.12 -3.84
C ILE A 74 10.27 -18.62 -3.63
N TYR A 75 9.63 -17.72 -4.38
CA TYR A 75 9.75 -16.29 -4.20
C TYR A 75 9.43 -15.84 -2.77
N GLN A 76 8.44 -16.46 -2.13
CA GLN A 76 8.08 -16.13 -0.74
C GLN A 76 9.02 -16.75 0.29
N ARG A 77 9.58 -17.94 0.04
CA ARG A 77 10.29 -18.77 1.06
C ARG A 77 11.80 -18.68 0.98
N HIS A 78 12.36 -18.53 -0.20
CA HIS A 78 13.80 -18.55 -0.40
C HIS A 78 14.50 -17.45 0.41
N ALA A 79 15.60 -17.79 1.09
CA ALA A 79 16.31 -16.85 1.98
C ALA A 79 16.78 -15.58 1.26
N GLU A 80 17.31 -15.72 0.04
CA GLU A 80 17.85 -14.63 -0.77
C GLU A 80 16.78 -13.90 -1.59
N SER A 81 15.50 -14.26 -1.45
CA SER A 81 14.44 -13.60 -2.19
C SER A 81 14.28 -12.14 -1.77
N PRO A 82 14.13 -11.23 -2.74
CA PRO A 82 13.80 -9.83 -2.46
C PRO A 82 12.52 -9.66 -1.61
N PHE A 83 11.62 -10.65 -1.64
CA PHE A 83 10.44 -10.67 -0.79
C PHE A 83 10.78 -10.61 0.71
N LYS A 84 11.86 -11.25 1.13
CA LYS A 84 12.32 -11.23 2.54
C LYS A 84 12.80 -9.86 3.01
N LYS A 85 13.30 -9.04 2.07
CA LYS A 85 13.78 -7.68 2.33
C LYS A 85 12.65 -6.63 2.34
N LEU A 86 11.42 -7.04 1.98
CA LEU A 86 10.27 -6.13 2.01
C LEU A 86 9.90 -5.74 3.45
N LYS A 87 9.53 -4.48 3.65
CA LYS A 87 8.94 -4.02 4.93
C LYS A 87 7.66 -4.81 5.24
N PRO A 88 7.34 -5.07 6.53
CA PRO A 88 6.20 -5.91 6.94
C PRO A 88 4.88 -5.51 6.29
N ALA A 89 4.59 -4.21 6.19
CA ALA A 89 3.37 -3.70 5.53
C ALA A 89 3.32 -4.05 4.04
N SER A 90 4.45 -3.98 3.33
CA SER A 90 4.56 -4.37 1.93
C SER A 90 4.40 -5.89 1.78
N ARG A 91 5.06 -6.69 2.63
CA ARG A 91 4.94 -8.15 2.66
C ARG A 91 3.49 -8.60 2.84
N ARG A 92 2.78 -8.00 3.81
CA ARG A 92 1.35 -8.28 4.05
C ARG A 92 0.50 -8.00 2.81
N THR A 93 0.76 -6.90 2.12
CA THR A 93 0.09 -6.55 0.86
C THR A 93 0.43 -7.53 -0.25
N TYR A 94 1.72 -7.88 -0.42
CA TYR A 94 2.18 -8.81 -1.44
C TYR A 94 1.54 -10.19 -1.28
N VAL A 95 1.47 -10.73 -0.05
CA VAL A 95 0.83 -12.04 0.22
C VAL A 95 -0.58 -12.11 -0.33
N GLY A 96 -1.40 -11.06 -0.12
CA GLY A 96 -2.77 -11.04 -0.65
C GLY A 96 -2.84 -11.08 -2.18
N PHE A 97 -1.92 -10.37 -2.86
CA PHE A 97 -1.87 -10.39 -4.32
C PHE A 97 -1.20 -11.66 -4.88
N LEU A 98 -0.20 -12.22 -4.19
CA LEU A 98 0.39 -13.52 -4.55
C LEU A 98 -0.67 -14.62 -4.51
N SER A 99 -1.48 -14.68 -3.44
CA SER A 99 -2.61 -15.62 -3.36
C SER A 99 -3.63 -15.41 -4.47
N LYS A 100 -3.89 -14.16 -4.85
CA LYS A 100 -4.80 -13.86 -5.98
C LYS A 100 -4.23 -14.34 -7.32
N VAL A 101 -2.94 -14.14 -7.57
CA VAL A 101 -2.26 -14.64 -8.78
C VAL A 101 -2.25 -16.17 -8.78
N GLU A 102 -1.87 -16.79 -7.67
CA GLU A 102 -1.85 -18.25 -7.50
C GLU A 102 -3.23 -18.86 -7.77
N GLY A 103 -4.31 -18.29 -7.21
CA GLY A 103 -5.68 -18.79 -7.39
C GLY A 103 -6.15 -18.77 -8.84
N HIS A 104 -5.62 -17.90 -9.70
CA HIS A 104 -6.03 -17.82 -11.11
C HIS A 104 -5.11 -18.59 -12.07
N ILE A 105 -3.80 -18.59 -11.81
CA ILE A 105 -2.80 -19.13 -12.75
C ILE A 105 -1.80 -20.05 -12.10
N GLY A 106 -1.94 -20.36 -10.82
CA GLY A 106 -0.95 -21.16 -10.07
C GLY A 106 -0.64 -22.51 -10.68
N ALA A 107 -1.66 -23.19 -11.23
CA ALA A 107 -1.50 -24.50 -11.89
C ALA A 107 -0.88 -24.42 -13.30
N ARG A 108 -0.80 -23.22 -13.89
CA ARG A 108 -0.20 -23.05 -15.23
C ARG A 108 1.31 -23.19 -15.16
N ARG A 109 1.88 -23.81 -16.18
CA ARG A 109 3.33 -23.80 -16.39
C ARG A 109 3.79 -22.43 -16.84
N VAL A 110 4.94 -21.97 -16.34
CA VAL A 110 5.53 -20.68 -16.66
C VAL A 110 5.82 -20.55 -18.16
N ASP A 111 6.37 -21.61 -18.76
CA ASP A 111 6.70 -21.70 -20.18
C ASP A 111 5.48 -21.78 -21.12
N ALA A 112 4.29 -22.08 -20.58
CA ALA A 112 3.07 -22.21 -21.36
C ALA A 112 2.17 -20.95 -21.33
N ILE A 113 2.64 -19.86 -20.71
CA ILE A 113 1.90 -18.58 -20.63
C ILE A 113 2.40 -17.65 -21.73
N SER A 114 1.49 -17.22 -22.60
CA SER A 114 1.77 -16.26 -23.67
C SER A 114 1.52 -14.80 -23.26
N GLY A 115 2.01 -13.87 -24.04
CA GLY A 115 1.69 -12.43 -23.87
C GLY A 115 0.18 -12.12 -23.97
N VAL A 116 -0.54 -12.86 -24.80
CA VAL A 116 -2.02 -12.73 -24.91
C VAL A 116 -2.71 -13.21 -23.65
N ASP A 117 -2.21 -14.27 -23.01
CA ASP A 117 -2.75 -14.74 -21.73
C ASP A 117 -2.55 -13.66 -20.62
N ILE A 118 -1.44 -12.95 -20.63
CA ILE A 118 -1.19 -11.84 -19.69
C ILE A 118 -2.28 -10.76 -19.82
N ILE A 119 -2.67 -10.42 -21.04
CA ILE A 119 -3.75 -9.44 -21.30
C ILE A 119 -5.10 -9.96 -20.75
N ARG A 120 -5.39 -11.25 -20.96
CA ARG A 120 -6.62 -11.90 -20.43
C ARG A 120 -6.62 -11.93 -18.92
N TYR A 121 -5.51 -12.28 -18.28
CA TYR A 121 -5.39 -12.26 -16.81
C TYR A 121 -5.46 -10.86 -16.24
N HIS A 122 -4.88 -9.86 -16.89
CA HIS A 122 -5.01 -8.48 -16.46
C HIS A 122 -6.49 -8.04 -16.45
N ARG A 123 -7.28 -8.42 -17.46
CA ARG A 123 -8.73 -8.17 -17.50
C ARG A 123 -9.45 -8.88 -16.36
N LEU A 124 -9.11 -10.15 -16.08
CA LEU A 124 -9.64 -10.92 -14.97
C LEU A 124 -9.30 -10.28 -13.61
N TRP A 125 -8.02 -9.93 -13.39
CA TRP A 125 -7.59 -9.31 -12.13
C TRP A 125 -8.20 -7.93 -11.91
N SER A 126 -8.49 -7.20 -12.99
CA SER A 126 -9.14 -5.89 -12.92
C SER A 126 -10.66 -5.95 -12.79
N ASN A 127 -11.26 -7.14 -12.74
CA ASN A 127 -12.71 -7.32 -12.78
C ASN A 127 -13.33 -6.55 -13.97
N GLY A 128 -12.91 -6.90 -15.18
CA GLY A 128 -13.38 -6.26 -16.40
C GLY A 128 -12.97 -4.80 -16.59
N GLY A 129 -11.98 -4.29 -15.85
CA GLY A 129 -11.51 -2.91 -15.90
C GLY A 129 -11.93 -2.06 -14.69
N ALA A 130 -12.82 -2.54 -13.83
CA ALA A 130 -13.29 -1.81 -12.64
C ALA A 130 -12.18 -1.55 -11.61
N ASN A 131 -11.15 -2.40 -11.56
CA ASN A 131 -10.08 -2.35 -10.54
C ASN A 131 -8.68 -2.44 -11.17
N LEU A 132 -8.34 -1.52 -12.07
CA LEU A 132 -7.06 -1.50 -12.78
C LEU A 132 -5.84 -1.49 -11.84
N ALA A 133 -5.95 -0.83 -10.68
CA ALA A 133 -4.88 -0.81 -9.67
C ALA A 133 -4.59 -2.22 -9.13
N THR A 134 -5.63 -3.05 -8.91
CA THR A 134 -5.48 -4.45 -8.48
C THR A 134 -4.74 -5.26 -9.53
N ALA A 135 -5.13 -5.15 -10.80
CA ALA A 135 -4.45 -5.85 -11.90
C ALA A 135 -3.00 -5.42 -12.06
N ALA A 136 -2.72 -4.12 -11.94
CA ALA A 136 -1.38 -3.58 -11.97
C ALA A 136 -0.49 -4.15 -10.84
N MET A 137 -1.05 -4.32 -9.63
CA MET A 137 -0.33 -4.95 -8.50
C MET A 137 -0.08 -6.44 -8.73
N CYS A 138 -1.09 -7.21 -9.17
CA CYS A 138 -0.90 -8.64 -9.52
C CYS A 138 0.22 -8.80 -10.55
N ARG A 139 0.19 -8.00 -11.62
CA ARG A 139 1.24 -7.99 -12.65
C ARG A 139 2.61 -7.64 -12.09
N SER A 140 2.70 -6.59 -11.27
CA SER A 140 3.97 -6.14 -10.70
C SER A 140 4.59 -7.19 -9.76
N ILE A 141 3.77 -7.90 -9.01
CA ILE A 141 4.22 -8.95 -8.10
C ILE A 141 4.66 -10.20 -8.90
N LEU A 142 3.92 -10.57 -9.96
CA LEU A 142 4.34 -11.61 -10.87
C LEU A 142 5.66 -11.25 -11.54
N GLU A 143 5.83 -9.99 -11.99
CA GLU A 143 7.10 -9.48 -12.54
C GLU A 143 8.27 -9.64 -11.56
N SER A 144 8.04 -9.34 -10.27
CA SER A 144 9.05 -9.51 -9.22
C SER A 144 9.42 -10.98 -8.98
N ALA A 145 8.43 -11.88 -8.97
CA ALA A 145 8.65 -13.32 -8.82
C ALA A 145 9.39 -13.90 -10.03
N LEU A 146 9.01 -13.53 -11.25
CA LEU A 146 9.69 -13.93 -12.47
C LEU A 146 11.14 -13.42 -12.52
N SER A 147 11.37 -12.16 -12.14
CA SER A 147 12.72 -11.60 -12.05
C SER A 147 13.61 -12.40 -11.09
N PHE A 148 13.06 -12.85 -9.95
CA PHE A 148 13.76 -13.73 -9.05
C PHE A 148 13.99 -15.12 -9.64
N GLY A 149 12.99 -15.68 -10.34
CA GLY A 149 13.12 -16.94 -11.08
C GLY A 149 14.22 -16.91 -12.14
N VAL A 150 14.41 -15.77 -12.83
CA VAL A 150 15.54 -15.55 -13.75
C VAL A 150 16.87 -15.61 -13.03
N MET A 151 16.98 -14.99 -11.85
CA MET A 151 18.19 -15.06 -11.03
C MET A 151 18.50 -16.50 -10.58
N CYS A 152 17.46 -17.31 -10.33
CA CYS A 152 17.58 -18.73 -10.00
C CYS A 152 17.78 -19.63 -11.24
N ARG A 153 17.76 -19.08 -12.45
CA ARG A 153 17.85 -19.81 -13.73
C ARG A 153 16.72 -20.82 -13.93
N PHE A 154 15.50 -20.46 -13.49
CA PHE A 154 14.31 -21.29 -13.72
C PHE A 154 13.81 -21.16 -15.14
N ASP A 155 13.53 -22.31 -15.77
CA ASP A 155 13.07 -22.37 -17.17
C ASP A 155 11.77 -21.61 -17.40
N GLY A 156 11.68 -20.93 -18.54
CA GLY A 156 10.52 -20.13 -18.94
C GLY A 156 10.40 -18.77 -18.25
N CYS A 157 11.14 -18.51 -17.15
CA CYS A 157 11.01 -17.26 -16.40
C CYS A 157 11.51 -16.04 -17.19
N ALA A 158 12.58 -16.17 -17.94
CA ALA A 158 13.14 -15.06 -18.73
C ALA A 158 12.19 -14.64 -19.87
N GLU A 159 11.68 -15.61 -20.60
CA GLU A 159 10.75 -15.42 -21.72
C GLU A 159 9.44 -14.81 -21.24
N LEU A 160 8.84 -15.35 -20.18
CA LEU A 160 7.59 -14.83 -19.63
C LEU A 160 7.78 -13.42 -19.06
N LEU A 161 8.91 -13.14 -18.40
CA LEU A 161 9.24 -11.80 -17.91
C LEU A 161 9.31 -10.78 -19.04
N MET A 162 9.95 -11.15 -20.17
CA MET A 162 10.02 -10.30 -21.36
C MET A 162 8.63 -10.05 -21.95
N MET A 163 7.81 -11.10 -22.14
CA MET A 163 6.44 -10.98 -22.64
C MET A 163 5.57 -10.11 -21.70
N LEU A 164 5.74 -10.24 -20.40
CA LEU A 164 5.00 -9.44 -19.41
C LEU A 164 5.38 -7.96 -19.46
N ARG A 165 6.65 -7.64 -19.68
CA ARG A 165 7.13 -6.26 -19.87
C ARG A 165 6.61 -5.67 -21.18
N GLU A 166 6.56 -6.46 -22.24
CA GLU A 166 6.03 -6.03 -23.53
C GLU A 166 4.50 -5.80 -23.45
N ALA A 167 3.76 -6.76 -22.91
CA ALA A 167 2.32 -6.64 -22.71
C ALA A 167 1.94 -5.41 -21.86
N LYS A 168 2.79 -5.04 -20.88
CA LYS A 168 2.58 -3.84 -20.03
C LYS A 168 2.38 -2.55 -20.82
N LYS A 169 2.96 -2.44 -22.01
CA LYS A 169 2.85 -1.23 -22.85
C LYS A 169 1.42 -1.01 -23.34
N SER A 170 0.69 -2.09 -23.61
CA SER A 170 -0.70 -2.08 -24.12
C SER A 170 -1.77 -2.20 -23.02
N LEU A 171 -1.39 -2.51 -21.76
CA LEU A 171 -2.35 -2.68 -20.68
C LEU A 171 -2.92 -1.34 -20.19
N PRO A 172 -4.23 -1.26 -19.91
CA PRO A 172 -4.86 -0.08 -19.37
C PRO A 172 -4.30 0.25 -17.97
N ARG A 173 -4.14 1.53 -17.69
CA ARG A 173 -3.59 2.05 -16.43
C ARG A 173 -4.66 2.80 -15.65
N SER A 174 -4.60 2.70 -14.32
CA SER A 174 -5.44 3.54 -13.46
C SER A 174 -4.97 4.99 -13.55
N SER A 175 -5.92 5.90 -13.72
CA SER A 175 -5.64 7.33 -13.59
C SER A 175 -5.29 7.70 -12.15
N PRO A 176 -4.43 8.70 -11.93
CA PRO A 176 -4.21 9.27 -10.61
C PRO A 176 -5.55 9.75 -10.01
N ARG A 177 -5.66 9.71 -8.70
CA ARG A 177 -6.82 10.29 -8.02
C ARG A 177 -6.76 11.82 -8.11
N THR A 178 -7.88 12.43 -8.48
CA THR A 178 -8.01 13.89 -8.61
C THR A 178 -8.82 14.51 -7.46
N ALA A 179 -9.20 13.71 -6.46
CA ALA A 179 -9.98 14.17 -5.31
C ALA A 179 -9.21 15.22 -4.51
N VAL A 180 -9.84 16.38 -4.27
CA VAL A 180 -9.30 17.47 -3.46
C VAL A 180 -10.27 17.74 -2.30
N ILE A 181 -9.74 17.79 -1.08
CA ILE A 181 -10.45 18.17 0.15
C ILE A 181 -10.06 19.63 0.42
N SER A 182 -11.03 20.55 0.46
CA SER A 182 -10.76 21.98 0.73
C SER A 182 -10.36 22.21 2.18
N ALA A 183 -9.71 23.33 2.45
CA ALA A 183 -9.38 23.76 3.82
C ALA A 183 -10.61 23.80 4.72
N ASP A 184 -11.75 24.35 4.23
CA ASP A 184 -13.00 24.39 4.99
C ASP A 184 -13.52 22.98 5.33
N GLN A 185 -13.41 22.05 4.41
CA GLN A 185 -13.76 20.65 4.67
C GLN A 185 -12.84 20.01 5.72
N VAL A 186 -11.56 20.36 5.73
CA VAL A 186 -10.63 19.89 6.80
C VAL A 186 -11.01 20.51 8.14
N VAL A 187 -11.35 21.80 8.18
CA VAL A 187 -11.84 22.48 9.39
C VAL A 187 -13.10 21.78 9.91
N ALA A 188 -14.07 21.49 9.04
CA ALA A 188 -15.30 20.79 9.41
C ALA A 188 -15.04 19.36 9.91
N ALA A 189 -14.12 18.61 9.28
CA ALA A 189 -13.73 17.27 9.73
C ALA A 189 -13.06 17.29 11.11
N ARG A 190 -12.18 18.26 11.36
CA ARG A 190 -11.56 18.49 12.68
C ARG A 190 -12.61 18.80 13.74
N ALA A 191 -13.54 19.70 13.44
CA ALA A 191 -14.63 20.03 14.34
C ALA A 191 -15.51 18.81 14.64
N ALA A 192 -15.85 18.00 13.65
CA ALA A 192 -16.62 16.77 13.82
C ALA A 192 -15.88 15.72 14.69
N ALA A 193 -14.57 15.61 14.53
CA ALA A 193 -13.74 14.73 15.36
C ALA A 193 -13.70 15.22 16.82
N ARG A 194 -13.46 16.51 17.06
CA ARG A 194 -13.47 17.11 18.40
C ARG A 194 -14.81 16.95 19.10
N ALA A 195 -15.91 17.23 18.42
CA ALA A 195 -17.25 17.07 18.95
C ALA A 195 -17.59 15.62 19.37
N ALA A 196 -16.83 14.67 18.82
CA ALA A 196 -16.94 13.25 19.16
C ALA A 196 -15.85 12.76 20.14
N GLY A 197 -15.14 13.68 20.80
CA GLY A 197 -14.08 13.35 21.77
C GLY A 197 -12.80 12.79 21.15
N ARG A 198 -12.58 12.93 19.84
CA ARG A 198 -11.43 12.37 19.13
C ARG A 198 -10.43 13.45 18.73
N GLN A 199 -9.78 14.02 19.73
CA GLN A 199 -8.81 15.11 19.58
C GLN A 199 -7.63 14.69 18.70
N SER A 200 -7.12 13.47 18.87
CA SER A 200 -6.01 12.94 18.07
C SER A 200 -6.37 12.74 16.59
N SER A 201 -7.64 12.45 16.29
CA SER A 201 -8.09 12.42 14.88
C SER A 201 -8.07 13.82 14.26
N ALA A 202 -8.54 14.85 14.98
CA ALA A 202 -8.49 16.24 14.52
C ALA A 202 -7.04 16.69 14.27
N LEU A 203 -6.15 16.39 15.20
CA LEU A 203 -4.71 16.67 15.07
C LEU A 203 -4.11 15.94 13.85
N THR A 204 -4.49 14.68 13.61
CA THR A 204 -4.04 13.93 12.44
C THR A 204 -4.47 14.59 11.12
N TYR A 205 -5.72 15.09 11.05
CA TYR A 205 -6.21 15.74 9.84
C TYR A 205 -5.45 17.04 9.56
N ALA A 206 -5.17 17.83 10.59
CA ALA A 206 -4.36 19.04 10.50
C ALA A 206 -2.93 18.73 10.01
N PHE A 207 -2.22 17.80 10.66
CA PHE A 207 -0.87 17.41 10.26
C PHE A 207 -0.82 16.90 8.82
N ALA A 208 -1.70 15.98 8.44
CA ALA A 208 -1.69 15.40 7.10
C ALA A 208 -1.96 16.44 5.99
N PHE A 209 -2.76 17.46 6.28
CA PHE A 209 -3.10 18.52 5.34
C PHE A 209 -2.00 19.58 5.26
N GLU A 210 -1.68 20.25 6.36
CA GLU A 210 -0.76 21.41 6.35
C GLU A 210 0.70 21.05 6.20
N THR A 211 1.18 20.00 6.90
CA THR A 211 2.59 19.58 6.78
C THR A 211 2.82 18.66 5.59
N THR A 212 1.76 18.25 4.92
CA THR A 212 1.80 17.28 3.82
C THR A 212 2.51 15.96 4.15
N LEU A 213 2.62 15.57 5.42
CA LEU A 213 3.13 14.28 5.83
C LEU A 213 2.23 13.14 5.32
N ARG A 214 2.81 11.98 5.07
CA ARG A 214 1.99 10.81 4.74
C ARG A 214 1.16 10.41 5.94
N LEU A 215 -0.09 10.04 5.72
CA LEU A 215 -0.98 9.60 6.80
C LEU A 215 -0.33 8.57 7.73
N TRP A 216 0.40 7.60 7.15
CA TRP A 216 1.09 6.55 7.90
C TRP A 216 2.35 7.03 8.65
N ASP A 217 2.87 8.19 8.33
CA ASP A 217 3.92 8.82 9.13
C ASP A 217 3.31 9.53 10.34
N VAL A 218 2.13 10.16 10.17
CA VAL A 218 1.42 10.87 11.26
C VAL A 218 0.83 9.91 12.29
N ILE A 219 0.03 8.92 11.87
CA ILE A 219 -0.58 7.94 12.80
C ILE A 219 0.37 6.81 13.19
N GLY A 220 1.47 6.67 12.46
CA GLY A 220 2.46 5.61 12.63
C GLY A 220 2.09 4.27 12.03
N GLN A 221 3.00 3.33 12.20
CA GLN A 221 2.90 1.97 11.67
C GLN A 221 3.29 0.97 12.75
N TRP A 222 2.61 -0.16 12.76
CA TRP A 222 2.86 -1.28 13.65
C TRP A 222 3.69 -2.34 12.94
N TYR A 223 4.76 -2.78 13.58
CA TYR A 223 5.72 -3.78 13.11
C TYR A 223 5.78 -4.95 14.08
N PRO A 224 6.03 -6.19 13.63
CA PRO A 224 6.33 -7.30 14.52
C PRO A 224 7.49 -6.97 15.47
N LEU A 225 7.45 -7.50 16.71
CA LEU A 225 8.49 -7.23 17.72
C LEU A 225 9.90 -7.62 17.27
N ASN A 226 10.01 -8.69 16.46
CA ASN A 226 11.27 -9.22 15.94
C ASN A 226 11.78 -8.49 14.69
N GLU A 227 11.08 -7.47 14.18
CA GLU A 227 11.44 -6.74 12.96
C GLU A 227 11.67 -5.25 13.24
N GLY A 228 12.56 -4.61 12.45
CA GLY A 228 12.88 -3.18 12.59
C GLY A 228 13.70 -2.86 13.84
N GLY A 229 13.87 -1.55 14.11
CA GLY A 229 14.65 -1.02 15.24
C GLY A 229 13.94 -1.13 16.61
N LEU A 230 14.51 -0.49 17.62
CA LEU A 230 13.90 -0.36 18.94
C LEU A 230 12.74 0.65 18.91
N SER A 231 11.70 0.39 19.69
CA SER A 231 10.59 1.31 19.92
C SER A 231 10.21 1.29 21.40
N ALA A 232 9.88 2.45 21.94
CA ALA A 232 9.36 2.57 23.30
C ALA A 232 7.85 2.23 23.38
N VAL A 233 7.17 2.10 22.24
CA VAL A 233 5.73 1.81 22.19
C VAL A 233 5.53 0.38 21.73
N LEU A 234 5.15 -0.49 22.65
CA LEU A 234 4.95 -1.91 22.45
C LEU A 234 3.49 -2.28 22.68
N ASP A 235 3.00 -3.24 21.91
CA ASP A 235 1.72 -3.92 22.16
C ASP A 235 1.97 -5.43 22.30
N PRO A 236 2.19 -5.91 23.55
CA PRO A 236 2.47 -7.33 23.81
C PRO A 236 1.32 -8.24 23.39
N ALA A 237 0.08 -7.74 23.45
CA ALA A 237 -1.12 -8.52 23.10
C ALA A 237 -1.15 -8.92 21.62
N THR A 238 -0.59 -8.11 20.74
CA THR A 238 -0.49 -8.41 19.30
C THR A 238 0.92 -8.78 18.86
N GLY A 239 1.92 -8.71 19.75
CA GLY A 239 3.32 -8.97 19.41
C GLY A 239 3.89 -7.92 18.45
N GLU A 240 3.46 -6.65 18.56
CA GLU A 240 3.87 -5.57 17.66
C GLU A 240 4.43 -4.37 18.44
N LYS A 241 5.23 -3.57 17.75
CA LYS A 241 5.78 -2.29 18.21
C LYS A 241 5.49 -1.20 17.19
N TRP A 242 5.41 0.02 17.65
CA TRP A 242 4.97 1.16 16.84
C TRP A 242 6.11 2.11 16.49
N PHE A 243 6.05 2.67 15.29
CA PHE A 243 6.90 3.75 14.78
C PHE A 243 6.05 4.80 14.08
N GLY A 244 6.28 6.06 14.38
CA GLY A 244 5.55 7.18 13.77
C GLY A 244 6.00 8.51 14.35
N LEU A 245 5.23 9.54 14.07
CA LEU A 245 5.50 10.91 14.52
C LEU A 245 5.33 11.03 16.04
N ARG A 246 6.32 11.64 16.69
CA ARG A 246 6.39 11.81 18.14
C ARG A 246 6.46 13.29 18.53
N TRP A 247 6.12 13.58 19.77
CA TRP A 247 6.27 14.94 20.30
C TRP A 247 7.72 15.40 20.29
N GLU A 248 8.68 14.50 20.48
CA GLU A 248 10.11 14.75 20.44
C GLU A 248 10.64 15.12 19.03
N ASP A 249 9.81 14.94 17.98
CA ASP A 249 10.13 15.41 16.63
C ASP A 249 9.83 16.91 16.43
N ILE A 250 9.22 17.56 17.44
CA ILE A 250 8.92 18.99 17.44
C ILE A 250 9.82 19.66 18.47
N ASP A 251 10.64 20.59 18.02
CA ASP A 251 11.54 21.33 18.92
C ASP A 251 10.83 22.49 19.64
N GLU A 252 11.54 23.14 20.58
CA GLU A 252 11.07 24.27 21.38
C GLU A 252 10.66 25.51 20.55
N HIS A 253 11.16 25.61 19.32
CA HIS A 253 10.81 26.67 18.37
C HIS A 253 9.64 26.27 17.46
N MET A 254 8.91 25.19 17.79
CA MET A 254 7.82 24.65 17.00
C MET A 254 8.23 24.28 15.57
N VAL A 255 9.45 23.78 15.39
CA VAL A 255 9.92 23.24 14.13
C VAL A 255 9.86 21.71 14.18
N LEU A 256 9.06 21.17 13.28
CA LEU A 256 8.99 19.72 13.05
C LEU A 256 10.24 19.24 12.32
N ARG A 257 10.89 18.18 12.84
CA ARG A 257 12.06 17.53 12.25
C ARG A 257 11.86 16.01 12.17
N TYR A 258 11.30 15.55 11.09
CA TYR A 258 10.88 14.15 10.95
C TYR A 258 11.51 13.46 9.74
N THR A 259 11.92 12.20 9.90
CA THR A 259 12.41 11.35 8.78
C THR A 259 11.31 10.36 8.38
N PRO A 260 10.68 10.51 7.19
CA PRO A 260 9.58 9.66 6.77
C PRO A 260 9.96 8.18 6.68
N SER A 261 9.13 7.31 7.20
CA SER A 261 9.34 5.85 7.26
C SER A 261 9.58 5.20 5.88
N LYS A 262 8.93 5.73 4.83
CA LYS A 262 9.06 5.19 3.46
C LYS A 262 10.44 5.43 2.84
N THR A 263 11.10 6.53 3.20
CA THR A 263 12.34 6.98 2.56
C THR A 263 13.56 6.93 3.47
N ASN A 264 13.38 6.52 4.71
CA ASN A 264 14.46 6.45 5.71
C ASN A 264 15.66 5.63 5.22
N GLU A 265 15.41 4.43 4.69
CA GLU A 265 16.45 3.51 4.22
C GLU A 265 17.01 3.86 2.83
N THR A 266 16.32 4.69 2.04
CA THR A 266 16.71 4.98 0.66
C THR A 266 17.38 6.33 0.50
N THR A 267 16.79 7.39 1.04
CA THR A 267 17.32 8.76 0.91
C THR A 267 17.69 9.39 2.24
N GLY A 268 17.16 8.91 3.35
CA GLY A 268 17.36 9.48 4.70
C GLY A 268 16.92 10.94 4.83
N LYS A 269 16.25 11.51 3.81
CA LYS A 269 15.89 12.93 3.80
C LYS A 269 14.93 13.25 4.93
N ARG A 270 15.38 14.18 5.78
CA ARG A 270 14.58 14.73 6.87
C ARG A 270 13.64 15.81 6.34
N ILE A 271 12.39 15.78 6.76
CA ILE A 271 11.43 16.88 6.58
C ILE A 271 11.64 17.86 7.72
N ILE A 272 11.77 19.14 7.37
CA ILE A 272 11.84 20.25 8.33
C ILE A 272 10.68 21.17 7.99
N TYR A 273 9.80 21.44 8.96
CA TYR A 273 8.62 22.26 8.75
C TYR A 273 8.36 23.20 9.93
N PRO A 274 8.27 24.53 9.72
CA PRO A 274 7.95 25.49 10.77
C PRO A 274 6.45 25.42 11.08
N LEU A 275 6.07 24.80 12.18
CA LEU A 275 4.65 24.66 12.58
C LEU A 275 3.99 25.99 12.89
N SER A 276 4.77 27.06 13.16
CA SER A 276 4.26 28.44 13.26
C SER A 276 3.52 28.93 11.99
N LYS A 277 3.74 28.25 10.85
CA LYS A 277 3.04 28.48 9.58
C LYS A 277 1.92 27.48 9.29
N ALA A 278 1.53 26.67 10.29
CA ALA A 278 0.49 25.66 10.21
C ALA A 278 -0.62 25.94 11.24
N PRO A 279 -1.54 26.88 10.96
CA PRO A 279 -2.52 27.35 11.94
C PRO A 279 -3.46 26.25 12.44
N MET A 280 -3.87 25.32 11.58
CA MET A 280 -4.71 24.18 12.00
C MET A 280 -3.95 23.23 12.94
N VAL A 281 -2.66 22.99 12.67
CA VAL A 281 -1.81 22.17 13.54
C VAL A 281 -1.61 22.87 14.88
N LEU A 282 -1.29 24.15 14.89
CA LEU A 282 -1.11 24.94 16.12
C LEU A 282 -2.39 24.94 16.97
N GLU A 283 -3.55 25.13 16.34
CA GLU A 283 -4.83 25.09 17.06
C GLU A 283 -5.03 23.75 17.79
N GLU A 284 -4.73 22.63 17.14
CA GLU A 284 -4.89 21.31 17.75
C GLU A 284 -3.79 21.02 18.79
N ILE A 285 -2.54 21.42 18.54
CA ILE A 285 -1.44 21.27 19.51
C ILE A 285 -1.77 22.02 20.80
N ASN A 286 -2.28 23.25 20.70
CA ASN A 286 -2.62 24.07 21.87
C ASN A 286 -3.75 23.50 22.74
N ARG A 287 -4.52 22.55 22.21
CA ARG A 287 -5.53 21.79 22.97
C ARG A 287 -4.96 20.60 23.75
N VAL A 288 -3.70 20.22 23.46
CA VAL A 288 -3.02 19.15 24.18
C VAL A 288 -2.22 19.74 25.32
N PRO A 289 -2.50 19.37 26.58
CA PRO A 289 -1.73 19.82 27.74
C PRO A 289 -0.25 19.48 27.61
N LEU A 290 0.63 20.36 28.09
CA LEU A 290 2.10 20.20 27.94
C LEU A 290 2.59 18.88 28.53
N GLU A 291 2.07 18.49 29.68
CA GLU A 291 2.42 17.23 30.37
C GLU A 291 2.05 15.98 29.59
N LYS A 292 1.16 16.09 28.60
CA LYS A 292 0.76 14.99 27.69
C LYS A 292 1.54 14.97 26.37
N ARG A 293 2.42 15.94 26.16
CA ARG A 293 3.23 16.04 24.91
C ARG A 293 4.48 15.19 25.00
N VAL A 294 4.33 13.88 25.18
CA VAL A 294 5.41 12.90 25.27
C VAL A 294 5.06 11.67 24.42
N GLY A 295 6.03 11.15 23.68
CA GLY A 295 5.84 9.93 22.87
C GLY A 295 4.98 10.16 21.62
N PRO A 296 4.10 9.23 21.22
CA PRO A 296 3.29 9.36 20.00
C PRO A 296 2.40 10.62 20.03
N ILE A 297 2.43 11.40 18.94
CA ILE A 297 1.54 12.57 18.81
C ILE A 297 0.07 12.14 18.71
N VAL A 298 -0.17 11.00 18.08
CA VAL A 298 -1.51 10.49 17.76
C VAL A 298 -1.76 9.20 18.53
N VAL A 299 -2.59 9.31 19.56
CA VAL A 299 -3.02 8.18 20.41
C VAL A 299 -4.54 8.06 20.35
N CYS A 300 -5.04 6.85 20.09
CA CYS A 300 -6.47 6.60 20.06
C CYS A 300 -7.06 6.73 21.49
N GLU A 301 -8.03 7.60 21.64
CA GLU A 301 -8.64 7.93 22.94
C GLU A 301 -9.30 6.72 23.60
N ASP A 302 -9.85 5.80 22.80
CA ASP A 302 -10.53 4.61 23.31
C ASP A 302 -9.56 3.54 23.85
N SER A 303 -8.38 3.40 23.21
CA SER A 303 -7.45 2.30 23.51
C SER A 303 -6.19 2.72 24.26
N GLY A 304 -5.91 4.02 24.33
CA GLY A 304 -4.69 4.55 24.94
C GLY A 304 -3.39 4.25 24.18
N ILE A 305 -3.46 3.64 22.99
CA ILE A 305 -2.33 3.36 22.12
C ILE A 305 -2.51 3.98 20.73
N PRO A 306 -1.44 4.15 19.93
CA PRO A 306 -1.55 4.67 18.59
C PRO A 306 -2.53 3.90 17.71
N TYR A 307 -3.21 4.61 16.80
CA TYR A 307 -4.24 4.00 15.96
C TYR A 307 -3.78 2.80 15.18
N ARG A 308 -4.64 1.79 15.10
CA ARG A 308 -4.56 0.74 14.08
C ARG A 308 -5.17 1.24 12.77
N PRO A 309 -4.64 0.83 11.59
CA PRO A 309 -5.12 1.33 10.30
C PRO A 309 -6.62 1.24 10.07
N LYS A 310 -7.22 0.09 10.42
CA LYS A 310 -8.67 -0.14 10.26
C LYS A 310 -9.50 0.76 11.17
N ASN A 311 -9.04 0.96 12.41
CA ASN A 311 -9.71 1.82 13.38
C ASN A 311 -9.69 3.28 12.90
N PHE A 312 -8.51 3.80 12.51
CA PHE A 312 -8.42 5.15 11.98
C PHE A 312 -9.28 5.37 10.73
N ALA A 313 -9.26 4.43 9.79
CA ALA A 313 -10.11 4.50 8.59
C ALA A 313 -11.61 4.52 8.93
N TYR A 314 -12.03 3.83 10.00
CA TYR A 314 -13.39 3.89 10.49
C TYR A 314 -13.73 5.28 11.07
N ARG A 315 -12.84 5.85 11.89
CA ARG A 315 -13.03 7.21 12.46
C ARG A 315 -13.14 8.26 11.35
N TRP A 316 -12.24 8.23 10.37
CA TRP A 316 -12.34 9.10 9.20
C TRP A 316 -13.69 9.02 8.50
N ARG A 317 -14.25 7.82 8.32
CA ARG A 317 -15.57 7.65 7.68
C ARG A 317 -16.70 8.33 8.45
N LEU A 318 -16.64 8.29 9.78
CA LEU A 318 -17.61 8.98 10.64
C LEU A 318 -17.47 10.51 10.53
N ASP A 319 -16.25 11.01 10.66
CA ASP A 319 -15.97 12.44 10.70
C ASP A 319 -16.23 13.10 9.35
N ARG A 320 -15.77 12.49 8.24
CA ARG A 320 -16.05 13.00 6.90
C ARG A 320 -17.55 13.06 6.58
N LYS A 321 -18.33 12.07 7.05
CA LYS A 321 -19.80 12.08 6.86
C LYS A 321 -20.42 13.27 7.58
N LYS A 322 -20.03 13.53 8.82
CA LYS A 322 -20.50 14.68 9.62
C LYS A 322 -20.06 16.01 9.00
N ALA A 323 -18.89 16.06 8.42
CA ALA A 323 -18.33 17.24 7.74
C ALA A 323 -18.87 17.44 6.31
N GLY A 324 -19.80 16.63 5.83
CA GLY A 324 -20.33 16.73 4.45
C GLY A 324 -19.31 16.37 3.36
N ILE A 325 -18.21 15.72 3.70
CA ILE A 325 -17.17 15.33 2.74
C ILE A 325 -17.62 14.06 1.99
N PRO A 326 -17.53 14.04 0.64
CA PRO A 326 -17.98 12.92 -0.18
C PRO A 326 -17.37 11.57 0.23
N GLY A 327 -18.16 10.50 0.13
CA GLY A 327 -17.75 9.14 0.48
C GLY A 327 -16.54 8.60 -0.28
N THR A 328 -16.24 9.18 -1.43
CA THR A 328 -15.07 8.87 -2.26
C THR A 328 -13.77 9.48 -1.76
N MET A 329 -13.81 10.45 -0.84
CA MET A 329 -12.64 11.09 -0.24
C MET A 329 -12.06 10.23 0.89
N TRP A 330 -10.77 9.98 0.86
CA TRP A 330 -10.05 9.16 1.83
C TRP A 330 -9.12 10.03 2.66
N ALA A 331 -8.82 9.64 3.91
CA ALA A 331 -7.90 10.41 4.75
C ALA A 331 -6.51 10.64 4.10
N ARG A 332 -6.04 9.71 3.28
CA ARG A 332 -4.80 9.88 2.51
C ARG A 332 -4.85 11.01 1.47
N ASP A 333 -6.06 11.45 1.07
CA ASP A 333 -6.23 12.55 0.11
C ASP A 333 -5.95 13.91 0.76
N LEU A 334 -5.94 14.02 2.11
CA LEU A 334 -5.56 15.23 2.85
C LEU A 334 -4.17 15.74 2.42
N ARG A 335 -3.17 14.87 2.39
CA ARG A 335 -1.82 15.22 1.92
C ARG A 335 -1.82 15.75 0.48
N ALA A 336 -2.51 15.06 -0.42
CA ALA A 336 -2.59 15.46 -1.81
C ALA A 336 -3.28 16.82 -1.97
N SER A 337 -4.27 17.08 -1.12
CA SER A 337 -5.02 18.35 -1.09
C SER A 337 -4.14 19.49 -0.57
N GLY A 338 -3.41 19.31 0.53
CA GLY A 338 -2.46 20.34 1.01
C GLY A 338 -1.35 20.65 0.00
N ILE A 339 -0.84 19.64 -0.71
CA ILE A 339 0.12 19.87 -1.81
C ILE A 339 -0.54 20.70 -2.94
N THR A 340 -1.79 20.37 -3.31
CA THR A 340 -2.53 21.11 -4.34
C THR A 340 -2.78 22.56 -3.91
N GLU A 341 -3.16 22.79 -2.65
CA GLU A 341 -3.34 24.12 -2.08
C GLU A 341 -2.03 24.95 -2.13
N GLY A 342 -0.91 24.36 -1.68
CA GLY A 342 0.39 25.04 -1.78
C GLY A 342 0.79 25.39 -3.21
N ARG A 343 0.49 24.51 -4.18
CA ARG A 343 0.73 24.78 -5.60
C ARG A 343 -0.19 25.89 -6.15
N ALA A 344 -1.45 25.89 -5.75
CA ALA A 344 -2.37 26.98 -6.09
C ALA A 344 -1.91 28.32 -5.52
N GLY A 345 -1.31 28.33 -4.31
CA GLY A 345 -0.67 29.47 -3.69
C GLY A 345 0.72 29.82 -4.23
N ASN A 346 1.09 29.34 -5.42
CA ASN A 346 2.38 29.63 -6.10
C ASN A 346 3.64 29.05 -5.46
N ALA A 347 3.54 28.07 -4.55
CA ALA A 347 4.73 27.37 -4.10
C ALA A 347 5.47 26.74 -5.28
N SER A 348 6.81 26.81 -5.33
CA SER A 348 7.58 26.21 -6.41
C SER A 348 7.41 24.69 -6.44
N LEU A 349 7.60 24.07 -7.62
CA LEU A 349 7.55 22.61 -7.74
C LEU A 349 8.68 21.96 -6.93
N GLU A 350 9.82 22.64 -6.85
CA GLU A 350 10.99 22.18 -6.10
C GLU A 350 10.73 22.21 -4.58
N ASP A 351 10.25 23.36 -4.05
CA ASP A 351 9.93 23.47 -2.62
C ASP A 351 8.83 22.52 -2.21
N THR A 352 7.77 22.41 -3.03
CA THR A 352 6.69 21.45 -2.83
C THR A 352 7.23 20.01 -2.76
N SER A 353 8.16 19.66 -3.66
CA SER A 353 8.79 18.32 -3.68
C SER A 353 9.64 18.08 -2.43
N LYS A 354 10.39 19.09 -1.96
CA LYS A 354 11.21 19.02 -0.73
C LYS A 354 10.33 18.81 0.49
N VAL A 355 9.30 19.66 0.68
CA VAL A 355 8.37 19.56 1.82
C VAL A 355 7.60 18.25 1.81
N ALA A 356 7.14 17.81 0.63
CA ALA A 356 6.48 16.52 0.50
C ALA A 356 7.43 15.31 0.68
N GLY A 357 8.74 15.49 0.76
CA GLY A 357 9.71 14.39 0.87
C GLY A 357 9.66 13.45 -0.34
N HIS A 358 9.53 14.01 -1.55
CA HIS A 358 9.66 13.26 -2.79
C HIS A 358 11.13 13.17 -3.21
N SER A 359 11.50 12.06 -3.87
CA SER A 359 12.85 11.89 -4.39
C SER A 359 13.18 12.81 -5.58
N GLY A 360 12.14 13.34 -6.25
CA GLY A 360 12.25 14.27 -7.37
C GLY A 360 10.93 14.96 -7.68
N THR A 361 11.00 16.01 -8.51
CA THR A 361 9.86 16.87 -8.87
C THR A 361 8.84 16.17 -9.78
N GLN A 362 9.23 15.12 -10.52
CA GLN A 362 8.34 14.39 -11.44
C GLN A 362 7.09 13.83 -10.74
N THR A 363 7.24 13.30 -9.51
CA THR A 363 6.10 12.79 -8.72
C THR A 363 5.15 13.91 -8.33
N THR A 364 5.70 15.07 -7.93
CA THR A 364 4.91 16.24 -7.55
C THR A 364 4.13 16.76 -8.74
N GLY A 365 4.77 17.00 -9.89
CA GLY A 365 4.12 17.50 -11.09
C GLY A 365 3.05 16.55 -11.64
N ARG A 366 3.38 15.26 -11.77
CA ARG A 366 2.45 14.30 -12.39
C ARG A 366 1.24 13.92 -11.52
N VAL A 367 1.42 13.83 -10.21
CA VAL A 367 0.41 13.23 -9.31
C VAL A 367 -0.33 14.27 -8.49
N TYR A 368 0.35 15.33 -8.07
CA TYR A 368 -0.17 16.29 -7.10
C TYR A 368 -0.41 17.68 -7.66
N ASP A 369 0.15 18.03 -8.82
CA ASP A 369 -0.13 19.30 -9.46
C ASP A 369 -1.50 19.24 -10.15
N ARG A 370 -2.53 19.59 -9.38
CA ARG A 370 -3.94 19.56 -9.77
C ARG A 370 -4.48 20.97 -10.04
N ALA A 371 -3.66 21.98 -9.82
CA ALA A 371 -3.98 23.39 -10.01
C ALA A 371 -3.83 23.80 -11.49
N VAL A 372 -4.41 22.99 -12.40
CA VAL A 372 -4.28 23.22 -13.86
C VAL A 372 -5.00 24.49 -14.29
N PHE A 373 -6.17 24.78 -13.69
CA PHE A 373 -6.95 25.98 -14.02
C PHE A 373 -6.20 27.24 -13.59
N GLU A 374 -5.72 27.28 -12.35
CA GLU A 374 -4.95 28.41 -11.80
C GLU A 374 -3.63 28.61 -12.55
N ALA A 375 -3.01 27.54 -13.04
CA ALA A 375 -1.83 27.63 -13.89
C ALA A 375 -2.16 28.21 -15.26
N ALA A 376 -3.29 27.82 -15.86
CA ALA A 376 -3.76 28.35 -17.12
C ALA A 376 -4.17 29.87 -17.01
N ASP A 377 -4.80 30.21 -15.91
CA ASP A 377 -5.18 31.57 -15.58
C ASP A 377 -3.95 32.49 -15.47
N ARG A 378 -2.98 32.11 -14.66
CA ARG A 378 -1.69 32.83 -14.54
C ARG A 378 -0.94 32.94 -15.87
N PHE A 379 -0.99 31.89 -16.69
CA PHE A 379 -0.37 31.93 -18.01
C PHE A 379 -1.10 32.90 -18.95
N ALA A 380 -2.43 32.96 -18.88
CA ALA A 380 -3.23 33.90 -19.64
C ALA A 380 -2.91 35.35 -19.24
N ASP A 381 -2.84 35.63 -17.93
CA ASP A 381 -2.46 36.95 -17.41
C ASP A 381 -1.05 37.34 -17.83
N ALA A 382 -0.08 36.42 -17.74
CA ALA A 382 1.27 36.71 -18.18
C ALA A 382 1.34 37.04 -19.69
N ARG A 383 0.55 36.35 -20.51
CA ARG A 383 0.44 36.65 -21.96
C ARG A 383 -0.13 38.03 -22.22
N ILE A 384 -1.16 38.43 -21.46
CA ILE A 384 -1.76 39.77 -21.57
C ILE A 384 -0.72 40.84 -21.24
N LYS A 385 -0.06 40.72 -20.09
CA LYS A 385 1.03 41.61 -19.67
C LYS A 385 2.18 41.68 -20.68
N GLY A 386 2.58 40.54 -21.25
CA GLY A 386 3.60 40.51 -22.29
C GLY A 386 3.24 41.26 -23.56
N ARG A 387 1.95 41.23 -23.95
CA ARG A 387 1.43 42.02 -25.10
C ARG A 387 1.42 43.52 -24.82
N GLU A 388 1.01 43.92 -23.63
CA GLU A 388 1.02 45.32 -23.21
C GLU A 388 2.43 45.92 -23.21
N GLN A 389 3.42 45.17 -22.72
CA GLN A 389 4.82 45.57 -22.74
C GLN A 389 5.42 45.66 -24.14
N SER A 390 5.01 44.72 -25.03
CA SER A 390 5.44 44.75 -26.43
C SER A 390 4.77 45.84 -27.26
N GLY A 391 3.50 46.22 -26.92
CA GLY A 391 2.78 47.27 -27.55
C GLY A 391 3.26 48.69 -27.21
N ASN A 392 3.84 48.89 -26.00
CA ASN A 392 4.40 50.19 -25.58
C ASN A 392 5.81 50.45 -26.12
N GLY A 393 6.49 49.42 -26.70
CA GLY A 393 7.84 49.58 -27.25
C GLY A 393 7.89 50.09 -28.69
N SER A 394 6.77 50.19 -29.40
CA SER A 394 6.76 50.62 -30.83
C SER A 394 6.37 52.08 -31.07
N GLY A 395 6.34 52.92 -30.00
CA GLY A 395 5.86 54.32 -30.08
C GLY A 395 6.92 55.42 -29.97
N ASN A 396 8.24 55.13 -30.10
CA ASN A 396 9.24 56.23 -30.11
C ASN A 396 10.34 55.93 -31.15
N GLY A 397 10.06 56.27 -32.37
CA GLY A 397 11.03 56.21 -33.48
C GLY A 397 10.53 56.98 -34.66
N ARG A 398 10.42 58.30 -34.55
CA ARG A 398 10.47 59.28 -35.65
C ARG A 398 11.12 60.55 -35.18
#